data_93ad750ceb7af3e0bfeb85e05f8df10b
#
_entry.id   93ad750ceb7af3e0bfeb85e05f8df10b
#
_cell.length_a   1.000
_cell.length_b   1.000
_cell.length_c   1.000
_cell.angle_alpha   90.00
_cell.angle_beta   90.00
_cell.angle_gamma   90.00
#
_symmetry.space_group_name_H-M   'P 1'
#
loop_
_entity.id
_entity.type
_entity.pdbx_description
1 polymer ?
#
loop_
_entity_poly.entity_id
_entity_poly.type
_entity_poly.pdbx_seq_one_letter_code
_entity_poly.pdbx_strand_id
1 'polypeptide(L)'
;YRSIAVAASDILAMGAKPEGCLLSITINKPSDEWFEEFSNGINEFLEQHKMSLLGGDITKGNLNIGVTVVGKTNNKVLKRDGAKVNENIFIYYFQFFIFIE
;
A
#
# COMPACT_ATOMS: atom_id res chain seq x y z
N TYR A 1 7.45 3.95 3.47
CA TYR A 1 7.05 2.60 3.92
C TYR A 1 5.59 2.54 4.36
N ARG A 2 5.19 3.33 5.37
CA ARG A 2 3.85 3.26 5.97
C ARG A 2 2.72 3.48 4.96
N SER A 3 2.81 4.47 4.09
CA SER A 3 1.76 4.80 3.13
C SER A 3 1.42 3.63 2.20
N ILE A 4 2.43 2.92 1.71
CA ILE A 4 2.22 1.76 0.85
C ILE A 4 1.76 0.53 1.67
N ALA A 5 2.25 0.35 2.88
CA ALA A 5 1.84 -0.74 3.76
C ALA A 5 0.34 -0.70 4.08
N VAL A 6 -0.18 0.48 4.39
CA VAL A 6 -1.62 0.69 4.66
C VAL A 6 -2.47 0.35 3.42
N ALA A 7 -2.08 0.85 2.25
CA ALA A 7 -2.81 0.57 1.01
C ALA A 7 -2.76 -0.92 0.62
N ALA A 8 -1.60 -1.58 0.80
CA ALA A 8 -1.46 -3.00 0.53
C ALA A 8 -2.29 -3.87 1.47
N SER A 9 -2.48 -3.45 2.71
CA SER A 9 -3.30 -4.19 3.67
C SER A 9 -4.76 -4.29 3.26
N ASP A 10 -5.30 -3.28 2.60
CA ASP A 10 -6.66 -3.31 2.08
C ASP A 10 -6.83 -4.38 0.99
N ILE A 11 -5.84 -4.55 0.13
CA ILE A 11 -5.82 -5.60 -0.88
C ILE A 11 -5.79 -6.99 -0.23
N LEU A 12 -4.98 -7.16 0.79
CA LEU A 12 -4.89 -8.41 1.53
C LEU A 12 -6.19 -8.73 2.28
N ALA A 13 -6.85 -7.72 2.84
CA ALA A 13 -8.16 -7.89 3.49
C ALA A 13 -9.25 -8.37 2.51
N MET A 14 -9.10 -8.07 1.23
CA MET A 14 -10.00 -8.55 0.18
C MET A 14 -9.70 -9.99 -0.28
N GLY A 15 -8.69 -10.64 0.30
CA GLY A 15 -8.24 -11.97 -0.10
C GLY A 15 -7.40 -11.98 -1.38
N ALA A 16 -6.86 -10.82 -1.77
CA ALA A 16 -6.01 -10.69 -2.95
C ALA A 16 -4.55 -10.51 -2.57
N LYS A 17 -3.66 -10.83 -3.49
CA LYS A 17 -2.22 -10.61 -3.36
C LYS A 17 -1.85 -9.28 -4.01
N PRO A 18 -1.23 -8.34 -3.29
CA PRO A 18 -0.71 -7.12 -3.89
C PRO A 18 0.38 -7.44 -4.94
N GLU A 19 0.30 -6.83 -6.11
CA GLU A 19 1.28 -7.05 -7.18
C GLU A 19 2.02 -5.78 -7.58
N GLY A 20 1.36 -4.64 -7.50
CA GLY A 20 1.97 -3.39 -7.90
C GLY A 20 1.30 -2.17 -7.30
N CYS A 21 1.94 -1.03 -7.43
CA CYS A 21 1.39 0.24 -6.97
C CYS A 21 1.69 1.40 -7.90
N LEU A 22 0.86 2.43 -7.79
CA LEU A 22 1.04 3.74 -8.37
C LEU A 22 1.19 4.75 -7.24
N LEU A 23 2.11 5.71 -7.40
CA LEU A 23 2.37 6.76 -6.41
C LEU A 23 2.01 8.12 -6.99
N SER A 24 1.26 8.91 -6.23
CA SER A 24 1.03 10.32 -6.51
C SER A 24 1.59 11.14 -5.36
N ILE A 25 2.54 12.01 -5.65
CA ILE A 25 3.24 12.81 -4.65
C ILE A 25 2.98 14.28 -4.96
N THR A 26 2.44 15.01 -4.01
CA THR A 26 2.36 16.47 -4.05
C THR A 26 3.28 17.01 -2.97
N ILE A 27 4.22 17.88 -3.34
CA ILE A 27 5.20 18.44 -2.43
C ILE A 27 5.53 19.89 -2.81
N ASN A 28 5.69 20.75 -1.81
CA ASN A 28 5.94 22.18 -2.06
C ASN A 28 7.43 22.50 -2.23
N LYS A 29 8.26 21.95 -1.34
CA LYS A 29 9.71 22.20 -1.33
C LYS A 29 10.44 20.86 -1.34
N PRO A 30 10.57 20.22 -2.51
CA PRO A 30 11.28 18.95 -2.61
C PRO A 30 12.77 19.15 -2.36
N SER A 31 13.39 18.15 -1.71
CA SER A 31 14.83 18.06 -1.59
C SER A 31 15.29 16.68 -2.04
N ASP A 32 16.54 16.58 -2.50
CA ASP A 32 17.12 15.29 -2.91
C ASP A 32 17.13 14.30 -1.73
N GLU A 33 17.45 14.80 -0.53
CA GLU A 33 17.44 13.99 0.69
C GLU A 33 16.06 13.41 0.98
N TRP A 34 14.99 14.22 0.88
CA TRP A 34 13.62 13.77 1.10
C TRP A 34 13.22 12.66 0.10
N PHE A 35 13.55 12.85 -1.18
CA PHE A 35 13.25 11.86 -2.22
C PHE A 35 14.06 10.58 -2.03
N GLU A 36 15.31 10.67 -1.62
CA GLU A 36 16.14 9.51 -1.33
C GLU A 36 15.56 8.69 -0.18
N GLU A 37 15.24 9.30 0.94
CA GLU A 37 14.64 8.64 2.08
C GLU A 37 13.27 8.03 1.75
N PHE A 38 12.44 8.77 1.03
CA PHE A 38 11.14 8.29 0.58
C PHE A 38 11.27 7.09 -0.34
N SER A 39 12.15 7.16 -1.33
CA SER A 39 12.42 6.07 -2.28
C SER A 39 12.95 4.83 -1.57
N ASN A 40 13.84 4.99 -0.59
CA ASN A 40 14.37 3.87 0.18
C ASN A 40 13.25 3.15 0.95
N GLY A 41 12.35 3.89 1.59
CA GLY A 41 11.21 3.30 2.29
C GLY A 41 10.24 2.57 1.36
N ILE A 42 9.98 3.12 0.18
CA ILE A 42 9.14 2.46 -0.84
C ILE A 42 9.81 1.19 -1.36
N ASN A 43 11.08 1.27 -1.75
CA ASN A 43 11.83 0.13 -2.27
C ASN A 43 11.94 -1.01 -1.26
N GLU A 44 12.17 -0.70 0.00
CA GLU A 44 12.18 -1.70 1.08
C GLU A 44 10.88 -2.50 1.12
N PHE A 45 9.74 -1.82 1.08
CA PHE A 45 8.43 -2.48 1.08
C PHE A 45 8.21 -3.32 -0.19
N LEU A 46 8.53 -2.76 -1.36
CA LEU A 46 8.35 -3.44 -2.65
C LEU A 46 9.18 -4.74 -2.73
N GLU A 47 10.43 -4.69 -2.28
CA GLU A 47 11.30 -5.86 -2.26
C GLU A 47 10.81 -6.93 -1.28
N GLN A 48 10.45 -6.55 -0.06
CA GLN A 48 9.94 -7.47 0.97
C GLN A 48 8.67 -8.20 0.51
N HIS A 49 7.80 -7.54 -0.23
CA HIS A 49 6.49 -8.07 -0.62
C HIS A 49 6.38 -8.43 -2.09
N LYS A 50 7.50 -8.41 -2.82
CA LYS A 50 7.57 -8.76 -4.26
C LYS A 50 6.55 -7.98 -5.10
N MET A 51 6.45 -6.69 -4.83
CA MET A 51 5.60 -5.77 -5.57
C MET A 51 6.43 -4.93 -6.54
N SER A 52 5.77 -4.40 -7.56
CA SER A 52 6.39 -3.51 -8.55
C SER A 52 5.83 -2.10 -8.46
N LEU A 53 6.69 -1.11 -8.64
CA LEU A 53 6.25 0.27 -8.88
C LEU A 53 5.84 0.40 -10.35
N LEU A 54 4.55 0.62 -10.60
CA LEU A 54 3.99 0.68 -11.96
C LEU A 54 4.09 2.06 -12.57
N GLY A 55 4.15 3.10 -11.76
CA GLY A 55 4.23 4.48 -12.20
C GLY A 55 3.70 5.46 -11.16
N GLY A 56 3.43 6.67 -11.59
CA GLY A 56 2.90 7.73 -10.75
C GLY A 56 3.21 9.11 -11.30
N ASP A 57 2.96 10.12 -10.50
CA ASP A 57 3.29 11.50 -10.83
C ASP A 57 3.75 12.30 -9.60
N ILE A 58 4.39 13.42 -9.87
CA ILE A 58 4.84 14.37 -8.85
C ILE A 58 4.32 15.75 -9.22
N THR A 59 3.61 16.37 -8.29
CA THR A 59 3.05 17.72 -8.47
C THR A 59 3.47 18.65 -7.36
N LYS A 60 3.34 19.96 -7.58
CA LYS A 60 3.66 20.98 -6.59
C LYS A 60 2.43 21.35 -5.78
N GLY A 61 2.57 21.39 -4.47
CA GLY A 61 1.51 21.77 -3.54
C GLY A 61 1.82 21.31 -2.12
N ASN A 62 0.85 21.38 -1.24
CA ASN A 62 0.99 20.87 0.12
C ASN A 62 1.27 19.36 0.10
N LEU A 63 2.10 18.90 1.02
CA LEU A 63 2.51 17.51 1.06
C LEU A 63 1.30 16.58 1.13
N ASN A 64 1.20 15.74 0.11
CA ASN A 64 0.20 14.69 0.01
C ASN A 64 0.80 13.48 -0.70
N ILE A 65 0.58 12.30 -0.18
CA ILE A 65 1.05 11.05 -0.77
C ILE A 65 -0.16 10.16 -0.99
N GLY A 66 -0.51 9.93 -2.24
CA GLY A 66 -1.54 8.99 -2.65
C GLY A 66 -0.89 7.69 -3.12
N VAL A 67 -1.43 6.55 -2.68
CA VAL A 67 -0.96 5.24 -3.09
C VAL A 67 -2.15 4.44 -3.60
N THR A 68 -2.05 3.96 -4.84
CA THR A 68 -3.00 3.01 -5.41
C THR A 68 -2.32 1.66 -5.53
N VAL A 69 -2.85 0.65 -4.88
CA VAL A 69 -2.32 -0.72 -4.96
C VAL A 69 -3.22 -1.58 -5.82
N VAL A 70 -2.61 -2.33 -6.73
CA VAL A 70 -3.29 -3.32 -7.57
C VAL A 70 -2.91 -4.70 -7.08
N GLY A 71 -3.89 -5.56 -6.95
CA GLY A 71 -3.70 -6.94 -6.54
C GLY A 71 -4.42 -7.91 -7.44
N LYS A 72 -4.15 -9.20 -7.23
CA LYS A 72 -4.74 -10.30 -7.98
C LYS A 72 -5.26 -11.37 -7.04
N THR A 73 -6.42 -11.89 -7.36
CA THR A 73 -6.99 -13.04 -6.65
C THR A 73 -7.47 -14.08 -7.66
N ASN A 74 -7.34 -15.35 -7.31
CA ASN A 74 -7.93 -16.47 -8.04
C ASN A 74 -9.31 -16.87 -7.49
N ASN A 75 -9.70 -16.27 -6.37
CA ASN A 75 -10.95 -16.53 -5.67
C ASN A 75 -11.90 -15.35 -5.78
N LYS A 76 -13.10 -15.52 -5.22
CA LYS A 76 -14.04 -14.41 -5.09
C LYS A 76 -13.47 -13.33 -4.17
N VAL A 77 -13.53 -12.09 -4.62
CA VAL A 77 -13.12 -10.93 -3.82
C VAL A 77 -14.03 -10.79 -2.61
N LEU A 78 -13.42 -10.64 -1.43
CA LEU A 78 -14.15 -10.34 -0.20
C LEU A 78 -14.54 -8.86 -0.17
N LYS A 79 -15.80 -8.59 0.11
CA LYS A 79 -16.35 -7.23 0.16
C LYS A 79 -16.81 -6.89 1.57
N ARG A 80 -16.91 -5.60 1.87
CA ARG A 80 -17.36 -5.11 3.19
C ARG A 80 -18.77 -5.53 3.56
N ASP A 81 -19.64 -5.75 2.58
CA ASP A 81 -21.04 -6.12 2.72
C ASP A 81 -21.31 -7.62 2.51
N GLY A 82 -20.24 -8.42 2.41
CA GLY A 82 -20.32 -9.84 2.09
C GLY A 82 -20.53 -10.77 3.28
N ALA A 83 -20.36 -10.29 4.50
CA ALA A 83 -20.45 -11.12 5.71
C ALA A 83 -21.88 -11.59 5.99
N LYS A 84 -22.01 -12.85 6.45
CA LYS A 84 -23.29 -13.47 6.78
C LYS A 84 -23.34 -13.88 8.25
N VAL A 85 -24.53 -14.07 8.75
CA VAL A 85 -24.75 -14.57 10.13
C VAL A 85 -24.12 -15.96 10.27
N ASN A 86 -23.47 -16.21 11.42
CA ASN A 86 -22.73 -17.43 11.76
C ASN A 86 -21.39 -17.61 11.04
N GLU A 87 -20.88 -16.61 10.35
CA GLU A 87 -19.50 -16.60 9.84
C GLU A 87 -18.54 -16.13 10.93
N ASN A 88 -17.30 -16.63 10.87
CA ASN A 88 -16.25 -16.23 11.80
C ASN A 88 -15.60 -14.92 11.37
N ILE A 89 -15.22 -14.13 12.35
CA ILE A 89 -14.46 -12.88 12.13
C ILE A 89 -12.99 -13.14 12.46
N PHE A 90 -12.10 -12.83 11.53
CA PHE A 90 -10.66 -12.94 11.69
C PHE A 90 -10.01 -11.57 11.57
N ILE A 91 -8.97 -11.35 12.37
CA ILE A 91 -8.12 -10.17 12.26
C ILE A 91 -6.75 -10.63 11.76
N TYR A 92 -6.30 -10.04 10.63
CA TYR A 92 -4.97 -10.32 10.09
C TYR A 92 -3.99 -9.26 10.57
N TYR A 93 -2.92 -9.72 11.20
CA TYR A 93 -1.77 -8.90 11.52
C TYR A 93 -0.66 -9.19 10.53
N PHE A 94 -0.24 -8.17 9.79
CA PHE A 94 0.92 -8.28 8.91
C PHE A 94 2.16 -7.78 9.63
N GLN A 95 3.27 -8.44 9.45
CA GLN A 95 4.54 -8.07 10.09
C GLN A 95 4.93 -6.61 9.86
N PHE A 96 4.62 -6.05 8.70
CA PHE A 96 4.94 -4.68 8.41
C PHE A 96 4.14 -3.65 9.24
N PHE A 97 3.04 -4.01 9.87
CA PHE A 97 2.33 -3.14 10.81
C PHE A 97 3.07 -3.00 12.13
N ILE A 98 3.87 -3.97 12.51
CA ILE A 98 4.68 -3.95 13.73
C ILE A 98 5.79 -2.92 13.62
N PHE A 99 6.27 -2.64 12.43
CA PHE A 99 7.34 -1.69 12.16
C PHE A 99 6.89 -0.24 11.97
N ILE A 100 5.60 0.03 12.05
CA ILE A 100 5.03 1.37 11.92
C ILE A 100 5.10 2.15 13.24
N GLU A 101 5.30 1.46 14.31
CA GLU A 101 5.50 2.08 15.62
C GLU A 101 6.88 2.74 15.68
#